data_96c2226a98ae1ce4f41b57578851a7d9
#
_entry.id   96c2226a98ae1ce4f41b57578851a7d9
#
_cell.length_a   1.000
_cell.length_b   1.000
_cell.length_c   1.000
_cell.angle_alpha   90.00
_cell.angle_beta   90.00
_cell.angle_gamma   90.00
#
_symmetry.space_group_name_H-M   'P 1'
#
loop_
_entity.id
_entity.type
_entity.pdbx_description
1 polymer ?
#
loop_
_entity_poly.entity_id
_entity_poly.type
_entity_poly.pdbx_seq_one_letter_code
_entity_poly.pdbx_strand_id
1 'polypeptide(L)'
;VQDPNQSGLPFVVDGLLVIVGGGAVDVPLLKRLSAQGARLVGADSGGDAIMEAGLVPDAIIGDLDSISDPEGWPEATRVFHIGEQITTDFEKSLYSTRAPVTVALGMTGRRFDHTLSAISAATRFARERRIILSDEHDVALAMSGPFAFRLPKGERVSIYPLAPIDFVHSEGLLYPLDGLHLEQGGLIGTSNESLTERIEIEPADDTPWLLIVEKSHLPALLSALRR
;
A
#
# COMPACT_ATOMS: atom_id res chain seq x y z
N VAL A 1 3.87 29.29 11.02
CA VAL A 1 4.45 28.78 12.29
C VAL A 1 4.37 27.28 12.18
N GLN A 2 5.52 26.58 12.01
CA GLN A 2 5.57 25.12 12.03
C GLN A 2 5.21 24.67 13.46
N ASP A 3 4.25 23.74 13.55
CA ASP A 3 3.92 23.06 14.79
C ASP A 3 5.19 22.35 15.31
N PRO A 4 5.66 22.60 16.54
CA PRO A 4 6.85 21.95 17.10
C PRO A 4 6.74 20.41 17.12
N ASN A 5 5.53 19.84 17.08
CA ASN A 5 5.29 18.40 16.94
C ASN A 5 5.57 17.84 15.54
N GLN A 6 5.82 18.67 14.53
CA GLN A 6 6.19 18.24 13.17
C GLN A 6 7.71 18.28 12.92
N SER A 7 8.51 18.61 13.90
CA SER A 7 9.96 18.56 13.78
C SER A 7 10.41 17.11 13.52
N GLY A 8 11.02 16.88 12.35
CA GLY A 8 11.49 15.54 11.93
C GLY A 8 10.60 14.81 10.93
N LEU A 9 9.60 15.47 10.37
CA LEU A 9 8.93 15.01 9.16
C LEU A 9 9.68 15.51 7.89
N PRO A 10 9.64 14.76 6.78
CA PRO A 10 9.08 13.42 6.69
C PRO A 10 9.91 12.37 7.46
N PHE A 11 9.23 11.37 8.01
CA PHE A 11 9.86 10.19 8.58
C PHE A 11 10.42 9.33 7.45
N VAL A 12 11.74 9.31 7.32
CA VAL A 12 12.44 8.64 6.19
C VAL A 12 12.80 7.21 6.55
N VAL A 13 12.50 6.29 5.64
CA VAL A 13 12.78 4.86 5.74
C VAL A 13 13.50 4.41 4.46
N ASP A 14 14.72 3.91 4.58
CA ASP A 14 15.52 3.45 3.44
C ASP A 14 15.10 2.07 2.89
N GLY A 15 14.18 1.39 3.58
CA GLY A 15 13.71 0.04 3.24
C GLY A 15 12.19 -0.05 3.16
N LEU A 16 11.67 -1.16 3.68
CA LEU A 16 10.24 -1.42 3.72
C LEU A 16 9.59 -0.64 4.87
N LEU A 17 8.55 0.09 4.54
CA LEU A 17 7.65 0.71 5.50
C LEU A 17 6.34 -0.10 5.58
N VAL A 18 5.85 -0.36 6.79
CA VAL A 18 4.49 -0.87 7.01
C VAL A 18 3.68 0.24 7.67
N ILE A 19 2.59 0.66 7.04
CA ILE A 19 1.61 1.56 7.64
C ILE A 19 0.40 0.72 8.06
N VAL A 20 0.05 0.82 9.34
CA VAL A 20 -1.08 0.07 9.93
C VAL A 20 -2.22 1.04 10.24
N GLY A 21 -3.43 0.76 9.76
CA GLY A 21 -4.64 1.50 10.09
C GLY A 21 -5.52 0.74 11.09
N GLY A 22 -6.62 1.37 11.49
CA GLY A 22 -7.56 0.82 12.47
C GLY A 22 -8.53 -0.25 11.93
N GLY A 23 -8.36 -0.72 10.70
CA GLY A 23 -9.19 -1.75 10.07
C GLY A 23 -8.87 -3.18 10.53
N ALA A 24 -9.12 -4.15 9.65
CA ALA A 24 -8.76 -5.55 9.88
C ALA A 24 -7.26 -5.75 9.60
N VAL A 25 -6.47 -5.99 10.65
CA VAL A 25 -5.01 -6.16 10.53
C VAL A 25 -4.66 -7.64 10.51
N ASP A 26 -3.91 -8.07 9.48
CA ASP A 26 -3.27 -9.39 9.44
C ASP A 26 -2.05 -9.39 10.37
N VAL A 27 -2.26 -9.75 11.65
CA VAL A 27 -1.22 -9.77 12.67
C VAL A 27 -0.06 -10.74 12.33
N PRO A 28 -0.28 -11.97 11.82
CA PRO A 28 0.79 -12.82 11.33
C PRO A 28 1.65 -12.16 10.24
N LEU A 29 1.05 -11.48 9.28
CA LEU A 29 1.77 -10.75 8.23
C LEU A 29 2.56 -9.57 8.82
N LEU A 30 1.94 -8.77 9.69
CA LEU A 30 2.59 -7.65 10.37
C LEU A 30 3.85 -8.11 11.12
N LYS A 31 3.75 -9.18 11.92
CA LYS A 31 4.89 -9.78 12.66
C LYS A 31 5.99 -10.27 11.71
N ARG A 32 5.62 -10.90 10.60
CA ARG A 32 6.59 -11.38 9.62
C ARG A 32 7.35 -10.23 8.95
N LEU A 33 6.65 -9.16 8.54
CA LEU A 33 7.28 -7.99 7.92
C LEU A 33 8.18 -7.25 8.93
N SER A 34 7.74 -7.09 10.16
CA SER A 34 8.56 -6.54 11.26
C SER A 34 9.84 -7.34 11.49
N ALA A 35 9.73 -8.67 11.56
CA ALA A 35 10.89 -9.57 11.71
C ALA A 35 11.88 -9.50 10.52
N GLN A 36 11.42 -9.06 9.35
CA GLN A 36 12.25 -8.79 8.17
C GLN A 36 12.88 -7.38 8.16
N GLY A 37 12.71 -6.61 9.24
CA GLY A 37 13.30 -5.29 9.40
C GLY A 37 12.44 -4.14 8.83
N ALA A 38 11.16 -4.36 8.57
CA ALA A 38 10.27 -3.27 8.18
C ALA A 38 10.08 -2.28 9.34
N ARG A 39 10.06 -0.98 9.01
CA ARG A 39 9.68 0.08 9.96
C ARG A 39 8.16 0.14 10.05
N LEU A 40 7.65 0.35 11.26
CA LEU A 40 6.21 0.31 11.56
C LEU A 40 5.68 1.70 11.88
N VAL A 41 4.67 2.14 11.15
CA VAL A 41 3.96 3.39 11.40
C VAL A 41 2.48 3.09 11.65
N GLY A 42 1.95 3.56 12.77
CA GLY A 42 0.52 3.55 13.04
C GLY A 42 -0.14 4.79 12.43
N ALA A 43 -1.16 4.59 11.60
CA ALA A 43 -2.07 5.64 11.17
C ALA A 43 -3.19 5.73 12.23
N ASP A 44 -3.09 6.72 13.12
CA ASP A 44 -3.95 6.93 14.27
C ASP A 44 -4.10 5.64 15.12
N SER A 45 -5.31 5.10 15.33
CA SER A 45 -5.57 3.85 16.07
C SER A 45 -4.84 2.60 15.52
N GLY A 46 -4.22 2.68 14.35
CA GLY A 46 -3.29 1.65 13.86
C GLY A 46 -2.08 1.47 14.76
N GLY A 47 -1.71 2.48 15.55
CA GLY A 47 -0.71 2.36 16.61
C GLY A 47 -1.10 1.35 17.67
N ASP A 48 -2.35 1.40 18.14
CA ASP A 48 -2.88 0.43 19.11
C ASP A 48 -2.81 -1.00 18.57
N ALA A 49 -3.18 -1.19 17.29
CA ALA A 49 -3.12 -2.50 16.64
C ALA A 49 -1.68 -3.06 16.55
N ILE A 50 -0.66 -2.21 16.38
CA ILE A 50 0.74 -2.62 16.42
C ILE A 50 1.12 -3.08 17.85
N MET A 51 0.72 -2.31 18.87
CA MET A 51 0.98 -2.64 20.27
C MET A 51 0.27 -3.92 20.73
N GLU A 52 -0.98 -4.09 20.34
CA GLU A 52 -1.76 -5.31 20.58
C GLU A 52 -1.12 -6.56 19.93
N ALA A 53 -0.46 -6.38 18.80
CA ALA A 53 0.33 -7.44 18.18
C ALA A 53 1.64 -7.76 18.95
N GLY A 54 1.96 -7.04 20.02
CA GLY A 54 3.19 -7.19 20.79
C GLY A 54 4.42 -6.58 20.10
N LEU A 55 4.22 -5.59 19.25
CA LEU A 55 5.28 -4.86 18.53
C LEU A 55 5.31 -3.40 19.01
N VAL A 56 6.39 -2.70 18.71
CA VAL A 56 6.54 -1.28 19.02
C VAL A 56 6.51 -0.49 17.72
N PRO A 57 5.57 0.48 17.57
CA PRO A 57 5.58 1.37 16.41
C PRO A 57 6.79 2.31 16.44
N ASP A 58 7.41 2.55 15.29
CA ASP A 58 8.48 3.53 15.14
C ASP A 58 7.91 4.96 15.14
N ALA A 59 6.70 5.11 14.61
CA ALA A 59 5.98 6.38 14.66
C ALA A 59 4.46 6.15 14.65
N ILE A 60 3.72 7.15 15.13
CA ILE A 60 2.28 7.29 15.03
C ILE A 60 1.97 8.62 14.39
N ILE A 61 1.06 8.63 13.42
CA ILE A 61 0.71 9.79 12.61
C ILE A 61 -0.81 9.85 12.48
N GLY A 62 -1.41 10.97 12.88
CA GLY A 62 -2.86 11.17 12.80
C GLY A 62 -3.31 12.39 13.60
N ASP A 63 -4.62 12.56 13.74
CA ASP A 63 -5.20 13.56 14.66
C ASP A 63 -5.29 13.06 16.10
N LEU A 64 -4.98 11.76 16.32
CA LEU A 64 -4.86 11.10 17.61
C LEU A 64 -6.20 11.06 18.40
N ASP A 65 -7.33 11.17 17.71
CA ASP A 65 -8.65 11.21 18.34
C ASP A 65 -9.22 9.81 18.63
N SER A 66 -8.69 8.78 17.98
CA SER A 66 -9.14 7.39 18.12
C SER A 66 -8.13 6.48 18.84
N ILE A 67 -7.10 7.06 19.48
CA ILE A 67 -6.07 6.33 20.22
C ILE A 67 -6.57 5.99 21.63
N SER A 68 -6.34 4.75 22.09
CA SER A 68 -6.82 4.26 23.38
C SER A 68 -6.12 4.91 24.58
N ASP A 69 -4.79 5.12 24.49
CA ASP A 69 -3.97 5.72 25.53
C ASP A 69 -2.88 6.63 24.91
N PRO A 70 -3.12 7.93 24.82
CA PRO A 70 -2.16 8.86 24.22
C PRO A 70 -0.83 8.99 24.97
N GLU A 71 -0.77 8.62 26.25
CA GLU A 71 0.45 8.70 27.09
C GLU A 71 1.16 7.34 27.22
N GLY A 72 0.52 6.25 26.78
CA GLY A 72 1.00 4.88 26.92
C GLY A 72 2.06 4.42 25.92
N TRP A 73 2.51 5.31 25.04
CA TRP A 73 3.47 4.91 24.00
C TRP A 73 4.87 4.70 24.54
N PRO A 74 5.61 3.68 24.04
CA PRO A 74 7.01 3.51 24.37
C PRO A 74 7.83 4.76 24.03
N GLU A 75 8.83 5.10 24.85
CA GLU A 75 9.70 6.27 24.64
C GLU A 75 10.38 6.30 23.26
N ALA A 76 10.58 5.13 22.65
CA ALA A 76 11.16 4.99 21.32
C ALA A 76 10.17 5.37 20.19
N THR A 77 8.87 5.47 20.47
CA THR A 77 7.83 5.78 19.49
C THR A 77 7.72 7.28 19.27
N ARG A 78 7.85 7.71 18.02
CA ARG A 78 7.66 9.12 17.65
C ARG A 78 6.18 9.38 17.37
N VAL A 79 5.61 10.42 17.97
CA VAL A 79 4.20 10.79 17.78
C VAL A 79 4.11 12.11 17.01
N PHE A 80 3.38 12.08 15.89
CA PHE A 80 3.17 13.26 15.04
C PHE A 80 1.67 13.57 14.97
N HIS A 81 1.25 14.58 15.73
CA HIS A 81 -0.12 15.07 15.71
C HIS A 81 -0.36 15.95 14.47
N ILE A 82 -1.28 15.54 13.61
CA ILE A 82 -1.71 16.26 12.40
C ILE A 82 -3.22 16.44 12.47
N GLY A 83 -3.67 17.54 13.06
CA GLY A 83 -5.07 17.79 13.40
C GLY A 83 -5.95 18.31 12.25
N GLU A 84 -5.44 18.36 10.98
CA GLU A 84 -6.29 18.72 9.85
C GLU A 84 -7.30 17.60 9.53
N GLN A 85 -8.48 17.97 9.02
CA GLN A 85 -9.60 17.06 8.78
C GLN A 85 -9.94 16.88 7.28
N ILE A 86 -9.03 17.31 6.39
CA ILE A 86 -9.23 17.25 4.95
C ILE A 86 -8.80 15.88 4.40
N THR A 87 -7.77 15.27 5.02
CA THR A 87 -7.21 13.99 4.61
C THR A 87 -7.41 12.93 5.68
N THR A 88 -7.39 11.66 5.27
CA THR A 88 -7.43 10.51 6.19
C THR A 88 -6.06 10.28 6.84
N ASP A 89 -6.01 9.56 7.97
CA ASP A 89 -4.75 9.27 8.67
C ASP A 89 -3.80 8.43 7.84
N PHE A 90 -4.33 7.57 6.97
CA PHE A 90 -3.52 6.88 5.97
C PHE A 90 -2.85 7.88 5.00
N GLU A 91 -3.59 8.86 4.52
CA GLU A 91 -3.05 9.90 3.64
C GLU A 91 -2.05 10.81 4.38
N LYS A 92 -2.37 11.19 5.64
CA LYS A 92 -1.44 11.89 6.54
C LYS A 92 -0.14 11.10 6.69
N SER A 93 -0.23 9.77 6.91
CA SER A 93 0.93 8.89 7.01
C SER A 93 1.73 8.82 5.70
N LEU A 94 1.07 8.81 4.53
CA LEU A 94 1.75 8.79 3.24
C LEU A 94 2.54 10.07 2.97
N TYR A 95 1.96 11.26 3.15
CA TYR A 95 2.69 12.51 2.90
C TYR A 95 3.74 12.84 3.98
N SER A 96 3.58 12.30 5.18
CA SER A 96 4.51 12.49 6.30
C SER A 96 5.65 11.47 6.36
N THR A 97 5.68 10.50 5.46
CA THR A 97 6.75 9.49 5.38
C THR A 97 7.40 9.46 4.00
N ARG A 98 8.63 8.96 3.94
CA ARG A 98 9.32 8.63 2.68
C ARG A 98 9.86 7.21 2.78
N ALA A 99 9.46 6.37 1.82
CA ALA A 99 9.95 4.99 1.71
C ALA A 99 9.85 4.53 0.25
N PRO A 100 10.78 3.71 -0.26
CA PRO A 100 10.70 3.19 -1.63
C PRO A 100 9.51 2.26 -1.82
N VAL A 101 9.19 1.46 -0.78
CA VAL A 101 8.05 0.54 -0.78
C VAL A 101 7.29 0.65 0.54
N THR A 102 5.97 0.73 0.43
CA THR A 102 5.05 0.75 1.58
C THR A 102 4.06 -0.40 1.47
N VAL A 103 3.91 -1.17 2.53
CA VAL A 103 2.78 -2.12 2.71
C VAL A 103 1.80 -1.51 3.70
N ALA A 104 0.54 -1.39 3.29
CA ALA A 104 -0.52 -0.84 4.12
C ALA A 104 -1.45 -1.97 4.59
N LEU A 105 -1.58 -2.14 5.89
CA LEU A 105 -2.42 -3.12 6.57
C LEU A 105 -3.55 -2.42 7.30
N GLY A 106 -4.73 -3.04 7.34
CA GLY A 106 -5.88 -2.47 8.05
C GLY A 106 -6.48 -1.22 7.40
N MET A 107 -6.22 -0.99 6.10
CA MET A 107 -6.83 0.09 5.32
C MET A 107 -8.11 -0.37 4.60
N THR A 108 -8.35 -1.67 4.55
CA THR A 108 -9.46 -2.33 3.85
C THR A 108 -10.20 -3.27 4.81
N GLY A 109 -11.33 -3.84 4.37
CA GLY A 109 -11.99 -4.97 5.03
C GLY A 109 -13.00 -4.62 6.13
N ARG A 110 -13.20 -3.34 6.49
CA ARG A 110 -14.27 -2.91 7.43
C ARG A 110 -15.21 -1.91 6.77
N ARG A 111 -14.85 -0.65 6.74
CA ARG A 111 -15.64 0.43 6.14
C ARG A 111 -15.32 0.53 4.64
N PHE A 112 -16.37 0.52 3.82
CA PHE A 112 -16.20 0.59 2.36
C PHE A 112 -15.66 1.96 1.90
N ASP A 113 -16.11 3.05 2.53
CA ASP A 113 -15.62 4.41 2.27
C ASP A 113 -14.12 4.56 2.59
N HIS A 114 -13.64 3.94 3.66
CA HIS A 114 -12.21 3.91 3.98
C HIS A 114 -11.41 3.09 2.96
N THR A 115 -11.96 2.00 2.44
CA THR A 115 -11.31 1.24 1.35
C THR A 115 -11.15 2.10 0.09
N LEU A 116 -12.21 2.82 -0.31
CA LEU A 116 -12.14 3.73 -1.46
C LEU A 116 -11.16 4.88 -1.24
N SER A 117 -11.14 5.44 -0.03
CA SER A 117 -10.19 6.49 0.36
C SER A 117 -8.74 5.98 0.31
N ALA A 118 -8.49 4.74 0.79
CA ALA A 118 -7.16 4.14 0.74
C ALA A 118 -6.68 3.93 -0.71
N ILE A 119 -7.57 3.48 -1.60
CA ILE A 119 -7.27 3.36 -3.04
C ILE A 119 -6.99 4.74 -3.64
N SER A 120 -7.80 5.76 -3.32
CA SER A 120 -7.59 7.14 -3.77
C SER A 120 -6.24 7.70 -3.32
N ALA A 121 -5.88 7.50 -2.05
CA ALA A 121 -4.60 7.92 -1.51
C ALA A 121 -3.44 7.18 -2.20
N ALA A 122 -3.53 5.84 -2.35
CA ALA A 122 -2.52 5.05 -3.05
C ALA A 122 -2.33 5.51 -4.50
N THR A 123 -3.42 5.84 -5.22
CA THR A 123 -3.37 6.41 -6.58
C THR A 123 -2.56 7.70 -6.63
N ARG A 124 -2.81 8.61 -5.69
CA ARG A 124 -2.17 9.93 -5.64
C ARG A 124 -0.66 9.84 -5.47
N PHE A 125 -0.18 8.86 -4.69
CA PHE A 125 1.24 8.66 -4.40
C PHE A 125 1.93 7.60 -5.29
N ALA A 126 1.21 6.92 -6.21
CA ALA A 126 1.75 5.82 -7.01
C ALA A 126 2.93 6.22 -7.93
N ARG A 127 3.01 7.49 -8.33
CA ARG A 127 4.14 8.03 -9.12
C ARG A 127 5.41 8.26 -8.29
N GLU A 128 5.26 8.45 -6.98
CA GLU A 128 6.36 8.79 -6.08
C GLU A 128 6.94 7.55 -5.38
N ARG A 129 6.06 6.56 -5.10
CA ARG A 129 6.44 5.37 -4.33
C ARG A 129 5.53 4.18 -4.65
N ARG A 130 6.00 2.97 -4.36
CA ARG A 130 5.22 1.74 -4.51
C ARG A 130 4.41 1.49 -3.26
N ILE A 131 3.09 1.38 -3.40
CA ILE A 131 2.16 1.18 -2.27
C ILE A 131 1.39 -0.11 -2.49
N ILE A 132 1.48 -1.03 -1.56
CA ILE A 132 0.74 -2.31 -1.55
C ILE A 132 -0.32 -2.23 -0.46
N LEU A 133 -1.58 -2.21 -0.85
CA LEU A 133 -2.71 -2.41 0.05
C LEU A 133 -2.91 -3.91 0.24
N SER A 134 -3.01 -4.38 1.48
CA SER A 134 -3.27 -5.79 1.78
C SER A 134 -4.61 -5.94 2.49
N ASP A 135 -5.44 -6.86 1.99
CA ASP A 135 -6.65 -7.29 2.67
C ASP A 135 -6.58 -8.76 3.13
N GLU A 136 -7.73 -9.38 3.35
CA GLU A 136 -7.81 -10.78 3.80
C GLU A 136 -7.29 -11.76 2.75
N HIS A 137 -7.57 -11.52 1.47
CA HIS A 137 -7.34 -12.46 0.37
C HIS A 137 -6.26 -11.98 -0.59
N ASP A 138 -6.21 -10.70 -0.86
CA ASP A 138 -5.43 -10.10 -1.93
C ASP A 138 -4.41 -9.07 -1.45
N VAL A 139 -3.47 -8.79 -2.33
CA VAL A 139 -2.64 -7.60 -2.28
C VAL A 139 -2.82 -6.82 -3.57
N ALA A 140 -2.98 -5.51 -3.45
CA ALA A 140 -3.12 -4.57 -4.56
C ALA A 140 -1.94 -3.60 -4.56
N LEU A 141 -1.04 -3.72 -5.53
CA LEU A 141 0.08 -2.81 -5.74
C LEU A 141 -0.36 -1.64 -6.61
N ALA A 142 -0.39 -0.44 -6.03
CA ALA A 142 -0.57 0.79 -6.76
C ALA A 142 0.77 1.27 -7.32
N MET A 143 0.81 1.49 -8.63
CA MET A 143 2.03 1.88 -9.31
C MET A 143 1.75 2.69 -10.58
N SER A 144 2.79 3.26 -11.16
CA SER A 144 2.81 3.89 -12.47
C SER A 144 3.98 3.35 -13.29
N GLY A 145 3.86 3.42 -14.62
CA GLY A 145 4.87 2.93 -15.54
C GLY A 145 4.92 1.40 -15.65
N PRO A 146 5.93 0.86 -16.36
CA PRO A 146 6.07 -0.56 -16.63
C PRO A 146 6.45 -1.36 -15.38
N PHE A 147 6.03 -2.63 -15.35
CA PHE A 147 6.38 -3.54 -14.27
C PHE A 147 6.55 -4.98 -14.76
N ALA A 148 7.61 -5.62 -14.26
CA ALA A 148 7.89 -7.04 -14.52
C ALA A 148 8.04 -7.79 -13.19
N PHE A 149 7.38 -8.93 -13.07
CA PHE A 149 7.38 -9.76 -11.87
C PHE A 149 7.25 -11.26 -12.22
N ARG A 150 7.31 -12.11 -11.19
CA ARG A 150 7.17 -13.55 -11.39
C ARG A 150 6.09 -14.12 -10.48
N LEU A 151 5.23 -14.95 -11.07
CA LEU A 151 4.25 -15.79 -10.38
C LEU A 151 4.31 -17.21 -10.97
N PRO A 152 3.84 -18.24 -10.24
CA PRO A 152 3.56 -19.52 -10.85
C PRO A 152 2.56 -19.38 -12.00
N LYS A 153 2.61 -20.30 -12.96
CA LYS A 153 1.63 -20.38 -14.04
C LYS A 153 0.25 -20.76 -13.47
N GLY A 154 -0.82 -20.15 -13.99
CA GLY A 154 -2.20 -20.42 -13.61
C GLY A 154 -2.70 -19.55 -12.45
N GLU A 155 -1.88 -18.60 -11.97
CA GLU A 155 -2.28 -17.71 -10.91
C GLU A 155 -3.10 -16.53 -11.41
N ARG A 156 -4.09 -16.10 -10.60
CA ARG A 156 -4.92 -14.94 -10.94
C ARG A 156 -4.10 -13.66 -10.89
N VAL A 157 -4.21 -12.87 -11.94
CA VAL A 157 -3.60 -11.55 -12.09
C VAL A 157 -4.67 -10.58 -12.55
N SER A 158 -4.97 -9.56 -11.75
CA SER A 158 -5.90 -8.51 -12.17
C SER A 158 -5.16 -7.20 -12.37
N ILE A 159 -5.49 -6.52 -13.46
CA ILE A 159 -5.02 -5.17 -13.76
C ILE A 159 -6.24 -4.25 -13.72
N TYR A 160 -6.23 -3.31 -12.77
CA TYR A 160 -7.36 -2.41 -12.57
C TYR A 160 -6.96 -0.97 -12.84
N PRO A 161 -7.66 -0.26 -13.76
CA PRO A 161 -7.37 1.13 -14.07
C PRO A 161 -7.81 2.05 -12.93
N LEU A 162 -6.92 2.92 -12.46
CA LEU A 162 -7.25 3.97 -11.49
C LEU A 162 -7.69 5.27 -12.17
N ALA A 163 -7.33 5.42 -13.44
CA ALA A 163 -7.79 6.41 -14.40
C ALA A 163 -7.77 5.76 -15.79
N PRO A 164 -8.40 6.37 -16.83
CA PRO A 164 -8.29 5.88 -18.21
C PRO A 164 -6.82 5.69 -18.61
N ILE A 165 -6.47 4.49 -19.10
CA ILE A 165 -5.08 4.10 -19.37
C ILE A 165 -5.01 3.16 -20.58
N ASP A 166 -4.03 3.40 -21.45
CA ASP A 166 -3.70 2.54 -22.58
C ASP A 166 -2.51 1.64 -22.23
N PHE A 167 -2.55 0.39 -22.70
CA PHE A 167 -1.44 -0.54 -22.57
C PHE A 167 -0.83 -0.82 -23.94
N VAL A 168 0.49 -0.69 -24.05
CA VAL A 168 1.21 -0.87 -25.33
C VAL A 168 1.73 -2.30 -25.46
N HIS A 169 2.06 -2.95 -24.34
CA HIS A 169 2.60 -4.31 -24.36
C HIS A 169 2.28 -5.06 -23.07
N SER A 170 2.11 -6.37 -23.21
CA SER A 170 2.11 -7.31 -22.08
C SER A 170 2.66 -8.66 -22.50
N GLU A 171 3.39 -9.33 -21.61
CA GLU A 171 3.89 -10.68 -21.80
C GLU A 171 3.50 -11.55 -20.60
N GLY A 172 3.23 -12.82 -20.87
CA GLY A 172 2.97 -13.81 -19.84
C GLY A 172 1.56 -13.84 -19.27
N LEU A 173 0.62 -13.06 -19.81
CA LEU A 173 -0.80 -13.08 -19.47
C LEU A 173 -1.61 -13.95 -20.44
N LEU A 174 -2.64 -14.65 -19.93
CA LEU A 174 -3.56 -15.44 -20.76
C LEU A 174 -4.37 -14.53 -21.70
N TYR A 175 -4.78 -13.36 -21.21
CA TYR A 175 -5.44 -12.31 -21.97
C TYR A 175 -4.50 -11.12 -22.10
N PRO A 176 -3.80 -10.98 -23.26
CA PRO A 176 -2.87 -9.86 -23.49
C PRO A 176 -3.56 -8.49 -23.37
N LEU A 177 -2.81 -7.50 -22.92
CA LEU A 177 -3.28 -6.11 -22.81
C LEU A 177 -2.88 -5.24 -24.01
N ASP A 178 -2.15 -5.78 -24.96
CA ASP A 178 -1.56 -5.07 -26.11
C ASP A 178 -2.62 -4.29 -26.88
N GLY A 179 -2.49 -2.97 -26.92
CA GLY A 179 -3.40 -2.05 -27.57
C GLY A 179 -4.77 -1.87 -26.90
N LEU A 180 -4.95 -2.36 -25.68
CA LEU A 180 -6.20 -2.18 -24.95
C LEU A 180 -6.23 -0.86 -24.21
N HIS A 181 -7.41 -0.23 -24.21
CA HIS A 181 -7.79 0.89 -23.35
C HIS A 181 -8.60 0.37 -22.17
N LEU A 182 -8.13 0.60 -20.94
CA LEU A 182 -8.86 0.25 -19.72
C LEU A 182 -9.36 1.51 -19.01
N GLU A 183 -10.62 1.48 -18.56
CA GLU A 183 -11.22 2.56 -17.76
C GLU A 183 -12.32 2.05 -16.84
N GLN A 184 -12.55 2.75 -15.74
CA GLN A 184 -13.67 2.48 -14.83
C GLN A 184 -14.99 2.80 -15.54
N GLY A 185 -15.93 1.87 -15.50
CA GLY A 185 -17.20 1.97 -16.24
C GLY A 185 -17.13 1.46 -17.69
N GLY A 186 -15.93 1.15 -18.18
CA GLY A 186 -15.66 0.50 -19.45
C GLY A 186 -14.99 -0.86 -19.26
N LEU A 187 -13.95 -1.13 -20.03
CA LEU A 187 -13.16 -2.36 -19.92
C LEU A 187 -12.22 -2.28 -18.72
N ILE A 188 -12.19 -3.34 -17.90
CA ILE A 188 -11.25 -3.52 -16.81
C ILE A 188 -10.55 -4.88 -16.95
N GLY A 189 -9.29 -4.97 -16.49
CA GLY A 189 -8.47 -6.19 -16.65
C GLY A 189 -8.55 -7.14 -15.46
N THR A 190 -9.73 -7.34 -14.87
CA THR A 190 -9.90 -8.25 -13.72
C THR A 190 -9.94 -9.72 -14.14
N SER A 191 -9.44 -10.60 -13.26
CA SER A 191 -9.48 -12.05 -13.42
C SER A 191 -8.74 -12.57 -14.67
N ASN A 192 -7.64 -11.93 -15.03
CA ASN A 192 -6.66 -12.47 -15.94
C ASN A 192 -5.84 -13.57 -15.23
N GLU A 193 -5.01 -14.29 -15.95
CA GLU A 193 -4.23 -15.42 -15.46
C GLU A 193 -2.80 -15.36 -15.98
N SER A 194 -1.84 -15.82 -15.18
CA SER A 194 -0.46 -15.99 -15.59
C SER A 194 -0.32 -17.21 -16.54
N LEU A 195 0.00 -16.96 -17.80
CA LEU A 195 0.27 -17.99 -18.80
C LEU A 195 1.69 -18.55 -18.67
N THR A 196 2.62 -17.72 -18.24
CA THR A 196 4.03 -18.07 -17.96
C THR A 196 4.44 -17.56 -16.59
N GLU A 197 5.59 -18.00 -16.07
CA GLU A 197 6.09 -17.52 -14.79
C GLU A 197 6.55 -16.06 -14.79
N ARG A 198 6.97 -15.54 -15.93
CA ARG A 198 7.35 -14.14 -16.10
C ARG A 198 6.19 -13.37 -16.68
N ILE A 199 5.85 -12.28 -16.05
CA ILE A 199 4.81 -11.36 -16.50
C ILE A 199 5.45 -9.99 -16.66
N GLU A 200 5.19 -9.35 -17.79
CA GLU A 200 5.56 -7.97 -18.08
C GLU A 200 4.31 -7.19 -18.49
N ILE A 201 4.19 -5.96 -17.99
CA ILE A 201 3.08 -5.06 -18.29
C ILE A 201 3.67 -3.68 -18.57
N GLU A 202 3.36 -3.12 -19.72
CA GLU A 202 3.83 -1.81 -20.16
C GLU A 202 2.64 -0.92 -20.55
N PRO A 203 2.27 0.06 -19.71
CA PRO A 203 1.33 1.09 -20.07
C PRO A 203 1.96 2.12 -21.03
N ALA A 204 1.13 2.87 -21.76
CA ALA A 204 1.57 3.91 -22.69
C ALA A 204 2.20 5.12 -21.98
N ASP A 205 1.86 5.34 -20.75
CA ASP A 205 2.33 6.48 -19.94
C ASP A 205 2.40 6.13 -18.44
N ASP A 206 2.66 7.13 -17.60
CA ASP A 206 2.76 7.00 -16.14
C ASP A 206 1.40 7.12 -15.42
N THR A 207 0.26 6.86 -16.09
CA THR A 207 -1.05 6.80 -15.45
C THR A 207 -1.08 5.70 -14.40
N PRO A 208 -1.52 5.98 -13.16
CA PRO A 208 -1.56 4.98 -12.10
C PRO A 208 -2.56 3.85 -12.38
N TRP A 209 -2.16 2.63 -12.04
CA TRP A 209 -2.97 1.42 -12.13
C TRP A 209 -2.69 0.47 -10.95
N LEU A 210 -3.60 -0.49 -10.72
CA LEU A 210 -3.43 -1.52 -9.70
C LEU A 210 -3.08 -2.87 -10.34
N LEU A 211 -2.04 -3.50 -9.81
CA LEU A 211 -1.81 -4.92 -9.96
C LEU A 211 -2.37 -5.63 -8.73
N ILE A 212 -3.32 -6.55 -8.92
CA ILE A 212 -3.94 -7.29 -7.84
C ILE A 212 -3.64 -8.79 -8.02
N VAL A 213 -3.08 -9.40 -7.00
CA VAL A 213 -2.79 -10.83 -6.93
C VAL A 213 -3.16 -11.38 -5.56
N GLU A 214 -3.21 -12.71 -5.43
CA GLU A 214 -3.43 -13.33 -4.12
C GLU A 214 -2.33 -12.93 -3.12
N LYS A 215 -2.71 -12.75 -1.86
CA LYS A 215 -1.81 -12.30 -0.78
C LYS A 215 -0.57 -13.19 -0.57
N SER A 216 -0.68 -14.48 -0.88
CA SER A 216 0.45 -15.42 -0.85
C SER A 216 1.61 -14.99 -1.74
N HIS A 217 1.37 -14.16 -2.76
CA HIS A 217 2.38 -13.66 -3.70
C HIS A 217 3.05 -12.35 -3.28
N LEU A 218 2.68 -11.77 -2.12
CA LEU A 218 3.35 -10.57 -1.59
C LEU A 218 4.88 -10.68 -1.57
N PRO A 219 5.50 -11.81 -1.15
CA PRO A 219 6.97 -11.93 -1.19
C PRO A 219 7.57 -11.80 -2.59
N ALA A 220 6.88 -12.31 -3.62
CA ALA A 220 7.31 -12.20 -5.00
C ALA A 220 7.26 -10.75 -5.50
N LEU A 221 6.19 -10.01 -5.19
CA LEU A 221 6.09 -8.58 -5.49
C LEU A 221 7.17 -7.77 -4.78
N LEU A 222 7.38 -7.97 -3.48
CA LEU A 222 8.43 -7.28 -2.72
C LEU A 222 9.83 -7.57 -3.29
N SER A 223 10.08 -8.78 -3.76
CA SER A 223 11.34 -9.14 -4.42
C SER A 223 11.53 -8.41 -5.77
N ALA A 224 10.46 -8.25 -6.56
CA ALA A 224 10.49 -7.53 -7.83
C ALA A 224 10.73 -6.03 -7.64
N LEU A 225 10.19 -5.44 -6.56
CA LEU A 225 10.30 -4.01 -6.26
C LEU A 225 11.66 -3.58 -5.67
N ARG A 226 12.50 -4.52 -5.25
CA ARG A 226 13.84 -4.27 -4.69
C ARG A 226 14.94 -4.21 -5.76
N ARG A 227 14.59 -4.47 -7.02
CA ARG A 227 15.52 -4.44 -8.16
C ARG A 227 15.51 -3.09 -8.85
#